data_fef1bc559068b0aee667f792404d1567
#
_entry.id   fef1bc559068b0aee667f792404d1567
#
_cell.length_a   1.000
_cell.length_b   1.000
_cell.length_c   1.000
_cell.angle_alpha   90.00
_cell.angle_beta   90.00
_cell.angle_gamma   90.00
#
_symmetry.space_group_name_H-M   'P 1'
#
loop_
_entity.id
_entity.type
_entity.pdbx_description
1 polymer ?
#
loop_
_entity_poly.entity_id
_entity_poly.type
_entity_poly.pdbx_seq_one_letter_code
_entity_poly.pdbx_strand_id
1 'polypeptide(L)'
;MSGSLIIYSSTDGQTKIICEKIKNFSKNSESIKLISLEEVHDFNLQSYEDIIIGASIRYGKYNKNLYKFISSNKETLEKKRSAFFSVNVVARKPEKNTPETNPYIKKFLKISNWKPDKLGVFAGKVNYPNYGFFDKY
;
A
#
# COMPACT_ATOMS: atom_id res chain seq x y z
N MET A 1 0.89 -18.21 14.80
CA MET A 1 0.04 -17.88 13.66
C MET A 1 0.45 -16.55 13.06
N SER A 2 0.55 -16.51 11.78
CA SER A 2 0.96 -15.32 11.07
C SER A 2 -0.26 -14.57 10.59
N GLY A 3 -0.13 -13.27 10.50
CA GLY A 3 -1.19 -12.41 10.04
C GLY A 3 -0.71 -11.48 8.95
N SER A 4 -1.47 -10.43 8.72
CA SER A 4 -1.14 -9.42 7.72
C SER A 4 -0.87 -8.07 8.37
N LEU A 5 0.11 -7.37 7.85
CA LEU A 5 0.45 -6.03 8.30
C LEU A 5 0.16 -5.05 7.18
N ILE A 6 -0.60 -4.01 7.49
CA ILE A 6 -0.87 -2.93 6.56
C ILE A 6 -0.17 -1.68 7.05
N ILE A 7 0.74 -1.15 6.25
CA ILE A 7 1.51 0.05 6.57
C ILE A 7 1.03 1.16 5.66
N TYR A 8 0.67 2.30 6.25
CA TYR A 8 0.19 3.41 5.44
C TYR A 8 1.04 4.66 5.63
N SER A 9 1.21 5.38 4.52
CA SER A 9 1.82 6.70 4.49
C SER A 9 0.79 7.66 3.96
N SER A 10 0.31 8.57 4.81
CA SER A 10 -0.77 9.47 4.44
C SER A 10 -0.59 10.81 5.11
N THR A 11 -0.90 11.87 4.37
CA THR A 11 -0.87 13.22 4.91
C THR A 11 -2.26 13.79 5.13
N ASP A 12 -3.27 13.22 4.47
CA ASP A 12 -4.64 13.73 4.53
C ASP A 12 -5.66 12.72 5.06
N GLY A 13 -5.20 11.54 5.45
CA GLY A 13 -6.06 10.53 6.03
C GLY A 13 -6.75 9.62 5.04
N GLN A 14 -6.73 9.90 3.74
CA GLN A 14 -7.42 9.05 2.76
C GLN A 14 -6.81 7.67 2.68
N THR A 15 -5.50 7.58 2.70
CA THR A 15 -4.83 6.28 2.66
C THR A 15 -5.19 5.44 3.86
N LYS A 16 -5.27 6.05 5.04
CA LYS A 16 -5.68 5.34 6.24
C LYS A 16 -7.10 4.81 6.12
N ILE A 17 -8.01 5.60 5.56
CA ILE A 17 -9.40 5.18 5.35
C ILE A 17 -9.45 3.97 4.43
N ILE A 18 -8.67 3.96 3.36
CA ILE A 18 -8.61 2.83 2.44
C ILE A 18 -8.08 1.60 3.16
N CYS A 19 -7.03 1.76 3.97
CA CYS A 19 -6.48 0.65 4.74
C CYS A 19 -7.51 0.08 5.71
N GLU A 20 -8.29 0.93 6.35
CA GLU A 20 -9.36 0.48 7.25
C GLU A 20 -10.42 -0.30 6.50
N LYS A 21 -10.75 0.12 5.27
CA LYS A 21 -11.69 -0.62 4.44
C LYS A 21 -11.13 -1.99 4.07
N ILE A 22 -9.86 -2.08 3.73
CA ILE A 22 -9.22 -3.36 3.44
C ILE A 22 -9.37 -4.30 4.63
N LYS A 23 -9.06 -3.80 5.82
CA LYS A 23 -9.17 -4.59 7.03
C LYS A 23 -10.60 -5.06 7.27
N ASN A 24 -11.57 -4.16 7.09
CA ASN A 24 -12.97 -4.49 7.37
C ASN A 24 -13.57 -5.47 6.38
N PHE A 25 -13.07 -5.50 5.14
CA PHE A 25 -13.54 -6.45 4.14
C PHE A 25 -12.84 -7.81 4.22
N SER A 26 -11.81 -7.92 5.05
CA SER A 26 -11.10 -9.18 5.20
C SER A 26 -11.88 -10.15 6.05
N LYS A 27 -11.85 -11.44 5.69
CA LYS A 27 -12.46 -12.49 6.48
C LYS A 27 -11.79 -12.67 7.84
N ASN A 28 -10.51 -12.31 7.91
CA ASN A 28 -9.71 -12.49 9.13
C ASN A 28 -9.24 -11.14 9.64
N SER A 29 -10.16 -10.19 9.78
CA SER A 29 -9.80 -8.83 10.18
C SER A 29 -9.05 -8.76 11.51
N GLU A 30 -9.28 -9.73 12.41
CA GLU A 30 -8.60 -9.75 13.70
C GLU A 30 -7.10 -10.04 13.57
N SER A 31 -6.69 -10.71 12.51
CA SER A 31 -5.28 -11.02 12.28
C SER A 31 -4.58 -9.94 11.45
N ILE A 32 -5.24 -8.83 11.17
CA ILE A 32 -4.67 -7.73 10.40
C ILE A 32 -4.31 -6.59 11.33
N LYS A 33 -3.05 -6.20 11.29
CA LYS A 33 -2.56 -5.04 12.05
C LYS A 33 -2.38 -3.87 11.10
N LEU A 34 -2.84 -2.70 11.52
CA LEU A 34 -2.74 -1.47 10.75
C LEU A 34 -1.82 -0.51 11.47
N ILE A 35 -0.81 0.02 10.79
CA ILE A 35 0.17 0.89 11.42
C ILE A 35 0.64 1.97 10.43
N SER A 36 0.96 3.15 10.95
CA SER A 36 1.48 4.22 10.12
C SER A 36 2.97 4.02 9.83
N LEU A 37 3.43 4.62 8.74
CA LEU A 37 4.83 4.55 8.36
C LEU A 37 5.75 5.13 9.44
N GLU A 38 5.29 6.16 10.16
CA GLU A 38 6.07 6.79 11.21
C GLU A 38 6.32 5.87 12.40
N GLU A 39 5.44 4.91 12.61
CA GLU A 39 5.52 4.01 13.78
C GLU A 39 6.11 2.65 13.47
N VAL A 40 6.31 2.34 12.18
CA VAL A 40 6.62 0.97 11.79
C VAL A 40 8.06 0.57 12.08
N HIS A 41 8.96 1.53 12.31
CA HIS A 41 10.38 1.20 12.49
C HIS A 41 10.65 0.33 13.71
N ASP A 42 9.78 0.34 14.72
CA ASP A 42 9.92 -0.50 15.90
C ASP A 42 9.17 -1.83 15.78
N PHE A 43 8.55 -2.06 14.63
CA PHE A 43 7.72 -3.24 14.43
C PHE A 43 8.52 -4.41 13.91
N ASN A 44 8.15 -5.61 14.38
CA ASN A 44 8.78 -6.84 13.90
C ASN A 44 8.05 -7.35 12.67
N LEU A 45 8.58 -7.03 11.48
CA LEU A 45 7.98 -7.44 10.23
C LEU A 45 7.99 -8.94 10.04
N GLN A 46 8.92 -9.63 10.70
CA GLN A 46 9.03 -11.09 10.57
C GLN A 46 7.81 -11.83 11.12
N SER A 47 7.05 -11.18 11.98
CA SER A 47 5.86 -11.79 12.59
C SER A 47 4.68 -11.92 11.62
N TYR A 48 4.78 -11.34 10.44
CA TYR A 48 3.66 -11.28 9.49
C TYR A 48 4.01 -11.99 8.20
N GLU A 49 3.04 -12.71 7.62
CA GLU A 49 3.22 -13.37 6.33
C GLU A 49 2.98 -12.42 5.17
N ASP A 50 2.03 -11.51 5.34
CA ASP A 50 1.63 -10.59 4.29
C ASP A 50 1.92 -9.16 4.72
N ILE A 51 2.51 -8.39 3.82
CA ILE A 51 2.76 -6.98 4.08
C ILE A 51 2.18 -6.16 2.95
N ILE A 52 1.27 -5.25 3.29
CA ILE A 52 0.62 -4.35 2.35
C ILE A 52 1.06 -2.94 2.68
N ILE A 53 1.53 -2.20 1.69
CA ILE A 53 1.95 -0.83 1.88
C ILE A 53 1.07 0.07 1.02
N GLY A 54 0.43 1.06 1.65
CA GLY A 54 -0.38 2.04 0.96
C GLY A 54 0.21 3.43 1.13
N ALA A 55 0.24 4.21 0.06
CA ALA A 55 0.82 5.54 0.12
C ALA A 55 0.09 6.51 -0.79
N SER A 56 -0.02 7.76 -0.34
CA SER A 56 -0.62 8.82 -1.13
C SER A 56 0.45 9.71 -1.74
N ILE A 57 0.07 10.39 -2.82
CA ILE A 57 0.91 11.39 -3.46
C ILE A 57 0.61 12.76 -2.86
N ARG A 58 1.66 13.51 -2.55
CA ARG A 58 1.53 14.89 -2.11
C ARG A 58 2.57 15.72 -2.85
N TYR A 59 2.13 16.81 -3.45
CA TYR A 59 3.00 17.68 -4.25
C TYR A 59 3.73 16.87 -5.33
N GLY A 60 3.02 15.95 -5.96
CA GLY A 60 3.54 15.17 -7.08
C GLY A 60 4.49 14.04 -6.72
N LYS A 61 4.62 13.70 -5.45
CA LYS A 61 5.55 12.64 -5.05
C LYS A 61 5.11 11.93 -3.77
N TYR A 62 5.72 10.77 -3.55
CA TYR A 62 5.53 10.04 -2.30
C TYR A 62 6.44 10.59 -1.22
N ASN A 63 6.08 10.30 0.03
CA ASN A 63 6.92 10.64 1.18
C ASN A 63 8.28 9.93 1.03
N LYS A 64 9.36 10.69 1.21
CA LYS A 64 10.71 10.12 1.07
C LYS A 64 10.99 9.02 2.08
N ASN A 65 10.33 9.05 3.23
CA ASN A 65 10.50 8.01 4.25
C ASN A 65 9.95 6.66 3.79
N LEU A 66 9.01 6.67 2.84
CA LEU A 66 8.52 5.44 2.23
C LEU A 66 9.65 4.71 1.52
N TYR A 67 10.42 5.43 0.72
CA TYR A 67 11.54 4.84 0.00
C TYR A 67 12.62 4.36 0.95
N LYS A 68 12.87 5.11 2.02
CA LYS A 68 13.87 4.71 3.03
C LYS A 68 13.44 3.42 3.72
N PHE A 69 12.17 3.32 4.08
CA PHE A 69 11.65 2.13 4.72
C PHE A 69 11.78 0.92 3.81
N ILE A 70 11.40 1.08 2.54
CA ILE A 70 11.47 -0.03 1.57
C ILE A 70 12.92 -0.45 1.37
N SER A 71 13.82 0.50 1.21
CA SER A 71 15.24 0.19 1.03
C SER A 71 15.80 -0.58 2.22
N SER A 72 15.45 -0.16 3.43
CA SER A 72 15.96 -0.80 4.64
C SER A 72 15.38 -2.18 4.88
N ASN A 73 14.20 -2.47 4.31
CA ASN A 73 13.49 -3.72 4.56
C ASN A 73 13.26 -4.54 3.29
N LYS A 74 13.95 -4.22 2.22
CA LYS A 74 13.70 -4.82 0.92
C LYS A 74 13.81 -6.34 0.95
N GLU A 75 14.83 -6.86 1.60
CA GLU A 75 15.04 -8.30 1.68
C GLU A 75 13.86 -8.99 2.37
N THR A 76 13.39 -8.41 3.48
CA THR A 76 12.24 -8.95 4.19
C THR A 76 10.98 -8.89 3.33
N LEU A 77 10.77 -7.77 2.65
CA LEU A 77 9.59 -7.58 1.79
C LEU A 77 9.58 -8.59 0.64
N GLU A 78 10.75 -8.89 0.09
CA GLU A 78 10.85 -9.82 -1.03
C GLU A 78 10.58 -11.26 -0.63
N LYS A 79 10.76 -11.59 0.64
CA LYS A 79 10.51 -12.95 1.15
C LYS A 79 9.06 -13.18 1.54
N LYS A 80 8.25 -12.13 1.62
CA LYS A 80 6.87 -12.22 2.07
C LYS A 80 5.92 -11.94 0.92
N ARG A 81 4.66 -12.37 1.09
CA ARG A 81 3.63 -11.95 0.14
C ARG A 81 3.41 -10.45 0.36
N SER A 82 3.46 -9.69 -0.70
CA SER A 82 3.46 -8.25 -0.56
C SER A 82 2.57 -7.57 -1.58
N ALA A 83 2.10 -6.38 -1.22
CA ALA A 83 1.28 -5.58 -2.10
C ALA A 83 1.58 -4.10 -1.85
N PHE A 84 1.40 -3.31 -2.88
CA PHE A 84 1.51 -1.87 -2.78
C PHE A 84 0.33 -1.22 -3.49
N PHE A 85 -0.28 -0.24 -2.86
CA PHE A 85 -1.28 0.56 -3.56
C PHE A 85 -0.97 2.04 -3.41
N SER A 86 -1.34 2.79 -4.44
CA SER A 86 -1.14 4.24 -4.48
C SER A 86 -2.48 4.94 -4.46
N VAL A 87 -2.55 6.04 -3.72
CA VAL A 87 -3.72 6.91 -3.72
C VAL A 87 -3.30 8.21 -4.39
N ASN A 88 -3.83 8.47 -5.59
CA ASN A 88 -3.50 9.69 -6.31
C ASN A 88 -4.66 10.10 -7.21
N VAL A 89 -4.85 11.43 -7.34
CA VAL A 89 -5.99 11.97 -8.07
C VAL A 89 -5.92 11.72 -9.58
N VAL A 90 -4.73 11.46 -10.10
CA VAL A 90 -4.55 11.17 -11.54
C VAL A 90 -5.29 9.90 -11.91
N ALA A 91 -5.51 8.99 -10.96
CA ALA A 91 -6.26 7.76 -11.18
C ALA A 91 -7.74 7.99 -11.51
N ARG A 92 -8.24 9.22 -11.41
CA ARG A 92 -9.59 9.55 -11.86
C ARG A 92 -9.73 9.46 -13.36
N LYS A 93 -8.62 9.57 -14.09
CA LYS A 93 -8.63 9.47 -15.54
C LYS A 93 -8.63 8.00 -15.95
N PRO A 94 -9.55 7.57 -16.84
CA PRO A 94 -9.63 6.17 -17.22
C PRO A 94 -8.31 5.59 -17.74
N GLU A 95 -7.54 6.37 -18.47
CA GLU A 95 -6.27 5.93 -19.03
C GLU A 95 -5.15 5.84 -17.99
N LYS A 96 -5.42 6.23 -16.73
CA LYS A 96 -4.43 6.22 -15.66
C LYS A 96 -4.93 5.56 -14.40
N ASN A 97 -5.99 4.76 -14.49
CA ASN A 97 -6.62 4.17 -13.32
C ASN A 97 -6.18 2.72 -13.04
N THR A 98 -5.15 2.24 -13.71
CA THR A 98 -4.60 0.92 -13.46
C THR A 98 -3.14 1.03 -13.06
N PRO A 99 -2.60 0.01 -12.34
CA PRO A 99 -1.17 0.05 -11.97
C PRO A 99 -0.26 0.17 -13.18
N GLU A 100 -0.61 -0.45 -14.31
CA GLU A 100 0.22 -0.45 -15.49
C GLU A 100 0.24 0.91 -16.19
N THR A 101 -0.82 1.69 -16.03
CA THR A 101 -0.94 2.98 -16.73
C THR A 101 -0.74 4.19 -15.82
N ASN A 102 -0.73 4.00 -14.51
CA ASN A 102 -0.60 5.13 -13.58
C ASN A 102 0.86 5.58 -13.49
N PRO A 103 1.14 6.85 -13.79
CA PRO A 103 2.53 7.33 -13.83
C PRO A 103 3.23 7.30 -12.46
N TYR A 104 2.48 7.48 -11.37
CA TYR A 104 3.09 7.47 -10.05
C TYR A 104 3.52 6.07 -9.63
N ILE A 105 2.74 5.07 -9.99
CA ILE A 105 3.14 3.68 -9.70
C ILE A 105 4.36 3.30 -10.52
N LYS A 106 4.38 3.67 -11.81
CA LYS A 106 5.55 3.39 -12.66
C LYS A 106 6.82 4.00 -12.07
N LYS A 107 6.73 5.25 -11.63
CA LYS A 107 7.86 5.94 -11.04
C LYS A 107 8.30 5.29 -9.73
N PHE A 108 7.31 4.89 -8.92
CA PHE A 108 7.57 4.22 -7.65
C PHE A 108 8.36 2.93 -7.85
N LEU A 109 7.92 2.10 -8.77
CA LEU A 109 8.60 0.82 -9.03
C LEU A 109 10.05 1.04 -9.49
N LYS A 110 10.26 2.06 -10.31
CA LYS A 110 11.59 2.38 -10.80
C LYS A 110 12.52 2.85 -9.68
N ILE A 111 12.02 3.74 -8.83
CA ILE A 111 12.84 4.31 -7.75
C ILE A 111 13.09 3.30 -6.64
N SER A 112 12.05 2.58 -6.22
CA SER A 112 12.16 1.65 -5.10
C SER A 112 12.90 0.37 -5.47
N ASN A 113 12.87 0.01 -6.73
CA ASN A 113 13.43 -1.25 -7.23
C ASN A 113 12.87 -2.46 -6.46
N TRP A 114 11.64 -2.34 -6.00
CA TRP A 114 10.91 -3.40 -5.29
C TRP A 114 9.71 -3.79 -6.13
N LYS A 115 9.51 -5.09 -6.31
CA LYS A 115 8.39 -5.61 -7.08
C LYS A 115 7.43 -6.34 -6.14
N PRO A 116 6.41 -5.64 -5.63
CA PRO A 116 5.40 -6.33 -4.83
C PRO A 116 4.62 -7.31 -5.69
N ASP A 117 4.06 -8.32 -5.04
CA ASP A 117 3.28 -9.35 -5.74
C ASP A 117 2.02 -8.79 -6.35
N LYS A 118 1.44 -7.77 -5.74
CA LYS A 118 0.22 -7.13 -6.21
C LYS A 118 0.31 -5.63 -6.14
N LEU A 119 -0.35 -4.97 -7.09
CA LEU A 119 -0.38 -3.53 -7.18
C LEU A 119 -1.81 -3.04 -7.29
N GLY A 120 -2.10 -1.90 -6.70
CA GLY A 120 -3.41 -1.28 -6.80
C GLY A 120 -3.29 0.23 -6.87
N VAL A 121 -4.36 0.89 -7.33
CA VAL A 121 -4.40 2.33 -7.39
C VAL A 121 -5.82 2.82 -7.10
N PHE A 122 -5.91 3.91 -6.36
CA PHE A 122 -7.19 4.54 -5.99
C PHE A 122 -7.11 6.04 -6.23
N ALA A 123 -8.23 6.62 -6.56
CA ALA A 123 -8.29 8.05 -6.94
C ALA A 123 -8.55 8.99 -5.76
N GLY A 124 -8.34 8.53 -4.53
CA GLY A 124 -8.43 9.38 -3.35
C GLY A 124 -9.76 9.36 -2.62
N LYS A 125 -10.79 8.69 -3.17
CA LYS A 125 -12.05 8.50 -2.48
C LYS A 125 -12.35 7.01 -2.37
N VAL A 126 -13.08 6.63 -1.34
CA VAL A 126 -13.26 5.23 -0.98
C VAL A 126 -14.69 4.74 -1.21
N ASN A 127 -15.42 5.38 -2.09
CA ASN A 127 -16.79 5.00 -2.38
C ASN A 127 -16.92 4.18 -3.67
N TYR A 128 -15.89 3.41 -3.97
CA TYR A 128 -15.91 2.53 -5.14
C TYR A 128 -16.68 1.26 -4.85
N PRO A 129 -17.54 0.84 -5.75
CA PRO A 129 -18.23 -0.44 -5.58
C PRO A 129 -17.33 -1.63 -5.88
N ASN A 130 -16.23 -1.44 -6.58
CA ASN A 130 -15.36 -2.52 -7.02
C ASN A 130 -14.00 -2.46 -6.33
N TYR A 131 -13.71 -3.48 -5.53
CA TYR A 131 -12.44 -3.61 -4.84
C TYR A 131 -11.73 -4.88 -5.27
N GLY A 132 -11.72 -5.17 -6.57
CA GLY A 132 -11.12 -6.39 -7.11
C GLY A 132 -9.70 -6.63 -6.63
N PHE A 133 -8.97 -5.56 -6.36
CA PHE A 133 -7.63 -5.66 -5.79
C PHE A 133 -7.63 -6.46 -4.48
N PHE A 134 -8.65 -6.25 -3.65
CA PHE A 134 -8.74 -6.88 -2.34
C PHE A 134 -9.37 -8.26 -2.39
N ASP A 135 -10.16 -8.53 -3.41
CA ASP A 135 -10.86 -9.81 -3.54
C ASP A 135 -9.89 -10.97 -3.72
N LYS A 136 -8.65 -10.66 -4.07
CA LYS A 136 -7.61 -11.67 -4.26
C LYS A 136 -6.83 -11.96 -2.99
N TYR A 137 -7.13 -11.26 -1.94
CA TYR A 137 -6.56 -11.49 -0.63
C TYR A 137 -7.62 -12.06 0.29
#